data_3cc677a5431fb50f454aa354b32710e6
#
_entry.id   3cc677a5431fb50f454aa354b32710e6
#
_cell.length_a   1.000
_cell.length_b   1.000
_cell.length_c   1.000
_cell.angle_alpha   90.00
_cell.angle_beta   90.00
_cell.angle_gamma   90.00
#
_symmetry.space_group_name_H-M   'P 1'
#
loop_
_entity.id
_entity.type
_entity.pdbx_description
1 polymer ?
#
loop_
_entity_poly.entity_id
_entity_poly.type
_entity_poly.pdbx_seq_one_letter_code
_entity_poly.pdbx_strand_id
1 'polypeptide(L)'
;MKQEHIEQKLRDAVDHAAPAFSDGLGAEAARGGAPRQGRRPRRRWVAAVAAVAACAILAVGALGIIRASAAHQPAAVVALDVNPSILLTIDGGERVLKVEAKNDDARRVIDGMDLTGVPLNVAVNALIGSLLQNGYISELANSILVSVEGGDQQRAAALQERLTREIDELLAGFGVQGAVLSQTLGADDELDALAAAYDISRGKAALIQELLAQNPMLRAEDLAGLTINALGLLLSEAQPAGGVSLTGTASEGGYIGADAAAAAAYAHAGVAQADAQLISVEMDVEAGRMVYEVEFLSGGLAYEYDVDAVSGEIVKSSSEDRGALTAGAVLSLIH
;
A
#
# COMPACT_ATOMS: atom_id res chain seq x y z
N MET A 1 -13.90 -27.88 -20.07
CA MET A 1 -13.20 -27.52 -21.35
C MET A 1 -11.69 -27.26 -21.24
N LYS A 2 -11.14 -26.73 -20.13
CA LYS A 2 -9.66 -26.55 -20.03
C LYS A 2 -8.91 -27.81 -19.57
N GLN A 3 -9.51 -28.67 -18.79
CA GLN A 3 -8.86 -29.84 -18.19
C GLN A 3 -8.70 -30.98 -19.24
N GLU A 4 -9.68 -31.19 -20.08
CA GLU A 4 -9.62 -32.18 -21.18
C GLU A 4 -8.53 -31.86 -22.21
N HIS A 5 -8.29 -30.60 -22.49
CA HIS A 5 -7.24 -30.15 -23.41
C HIS A 5 -5.82 -30.38 -22.87
N ILE A 6 -5.63 -30.32 -21.56
CA ILE A 6 -4.35 -30.62 -20.90
C ILE A 6 -4.08 -32.13 -20.90
N GLU A 7 -5.11 -32.95 -20.64
CA GLU A 7 -4.99 -34.42 -20.68
C GLU A 7 -4.68 -34.92 -22.10
N GLN A 8 -5.27 -34.28 -23.10
CA GLN A 8 -5.00 -34.64 -24.49
C GLN A 8 -3.57 -34.29 -24.91
N LYS A 9 -3.06 -33.12 -24.54
CA LYS A 9 -1.66 -32.75 -24.79
C LYS A 9 -0.65 -33.63 -24.03
N LEU A 10 -1.01 -34.09 -22.82
CA LEU A 10 -0.17 -35.03 -22.07
C LEU A 10 -0.13 -36.41 -22.73
N ARG A 11 -1.25 -36.94 -23.27
CA ARG A 11 -1.29 -38.18 -24.01
C ARG A 11 -0.46 -38.09 -25.29
N ASP A 12 -0.64 -37.04 -26.07
CA ASP A 12 0.13 -36.81 -27.30
C ASP A 12 1.64 -36.72 -27.05
N ALA A 13 2.04 -36.10 -25.92
CA ALA A 13 3.46 -36.01 -25.53
C ALA A 13 4.03 -37.36 -25.09
N VAL A 14 3.25 -38.21 -24.43
CA VAL A 14 3.65 -39.56 -24.02
C VAL A 14 3.76 -40.49 -25.23
N ASP A 15 2.83 -40.41 -26.19
CA ASP A 15 2.85 -41.22 -27.42
C ASP A 15 4.00 -40.85 -28.37
N HIS A 16 4.42 -39.57 -28.36
CA HIS A 16 5.60 -39.13 -29.12
C HIS A 16 6.94 -39.46 -28.44
N ALA A 17 6.98 -39.65 -27.12
CA ALA A 17 8.18 -39.98 -26.35
C ALA A 17 8.42 -41.50 -26.21
N ALA A 18 7.42 -42.31 -26.50
CA ALA A 18 7.57 -43.77 -26.47
C ALA A 18 8.21 -44.27 -27.77
N PRO A 19 9.39 -44.89 -27.76
CA PRO A 19 9.93 -45.53 -28.96
C PRO A 19 8.97 -46.65 -29.37
N ALA A 20 8.58 -46.64 -30.63
CA ALA A 20 7.75 -47.71 -31.24
C ALA A 20 8.43 -49.06 -31.03
N PHE A 21 7.89 -49.88 -30.13
CA PHE A 21 8.26 -51.28 -30.05
C PHE A 21 7.61 -51.95 -31.26
N SER A 22 8.41 -52.14 -32.29
CA SER A 22 7.97 -52.91 -33.49
C SER A 22 7.72 -54.36 -33.10
N ASP A 23 6.54 -54.86 -33.47
CA ASP A 23 6.13 -56.25 -33.47
C ASP A 23 7.04 -57.10 -34.40
N GLY A 24 8.24 -57.42 -33.94
CA GLY A 24 9.22 -58.13 -34.77
C GLY A 24 9.99 -59.23 -34.02
N LEU A 25 9.47 -59.81 -32.96
CA LEU A 25 10.12 -60.90 -32.23
C LEU A 25 9.24 -62.14 -32.04
N GLY A 26 8.60 -62.62 -33.11
CA GLY A 26 7.73 -63.76 -33.03
C GLY A 26 7.92 -64.81 -34.12
N ALA A 27 9.12 -65.08 -34.68
CA ALA A 27 9.31 -66.17 -35.60
C ALA A 27 10.80 -66.54 -35.82
N GLU A 28 11.50 -67.02 -34.80
CA GLU A 28 12.72 -67.81 -34.97
C GLU A 28 13.28 -68.37 -33.63
N ALA A 29 12.52 -69.24 -32.99
CA ALA A 29 13.00 -69.97 -31.82
C ALA A 29 12.54 -71.44 -31.90
N ALA A 30 12.87 -72.15 -33.04
CA ALA A 30 12.73 -73.58 -33.09
C ALA A 30 13.88 -74.16 -33.88
N ARG A 31 15.10 -74.21 -33.34
CA ARG A 31 16.15 -75.20 -33.62
C ARG A 31 17.22 -75.19 -32.55
N GLY A 32 17.35 -76.32 -31.93
CA GLY A 32 18.10 -76.74 -30.79
C GLY A 32 19.54 -76.25 -30.64
N GLY A 33 19.94 -76.12 -29.41
CA GLY A 33 21.32 -75.93 -28.97
C GLY A 33 21.38 -75.81 -27.44
N ALA A 34 22.07 -76.78 -26.79
CA ALA A 34 22.19 -76.97 -25.36
C ALA A 34 22.70 -75.79 -24.56
N PRO A 35 22.51 -75.76 -23.25
CA PRO A 35 22.68 -74.55 -22.38
C PRO A 35 24.14 -74.27 -22.06
N ARG A 36 24.58 -73.06 -22.35
CA ARG A 36 25.80 -72.49 -21.75
C ARG A 36 25.38 -71.56 -20.60
N GLN A 37 25.62 -72.02 -19.40
CA GLN A 37 25.61 -71.16 -18.21
C GLN A 37 26.61 -70.01 -18.35
N GLY A 38 26.09 -68.78 -18.44
CA GLY A 38 26.90 -67.59 -18.46
C GLY A 38 26.31 -66.53 -17.53
N ARG A 39 26.90 -66.39 -16.34
CA ARG A 39 26.59 -65.34 -15.34
C ARG A 39 26.49 -63.98 -15.97
N ARG A 40 25.31 -63.28 -15.81
CA ARG A 40 25.21 -61.82 -15.94
C ARG A 40 24.25 -61.21 -14.95
N PRO A 41 24.68 -60.98 -13.66
CA PRO A 41 23.91 -60.18 -12.73
C PRO A 41 24.09 -58.65 -12.92
N ARG A 42 25.08 -58.18 -13.75
CA ARG A 42 25.39 -56.76 -13.88
C ARG A 42 24.38 -55.88 -14.64
N ARG A 43 23.64 -56.47 -15.58
CA ARG A 43 22.70 -55.71 -16.44
C ARG A 43 21.43 -55.26 -15.75
N ARG A 44 21.00 -55.95 -14.70
CA ARG A 44 19.82 -55.58 -13.89
C ARG A 44 20.07 -54.39 -13.00
N TRP A 45 21.27 -54.27 -12.47
CA TRP A 45 21.70 -53.13 -11.65
C TRP A 45 21.82 -51.85 -12.46
N VAL A 46 22.34 -51.90 -13.66
CA VAL A 46 22.46 -50.74 -14.58
C VAL A 46 21.08 -50.23 -14.99
N ALA A 47 20.11 -51.14 -15.25
CA ALA A 47 18.75 -50.77 -15.55
C ALA A 47 18.01 -50.16 -14.33
N ALA A 48 18.27 -50.68 -13.14
CA ALA A 48 17.71 -50.13 -11.90
C ALA A 48 18.30 -48.73 -11.59
N VAL A 49 19.59 -48.52 -11.78
CA VAL A 49 20.27 -47.22 -11.60
C VAL A 49 19.75 -46.21 -12.66
N ALA A 50 19.59 -46.61 -13.89
CA ALA A 50 19.03 -45.75 -14.94
C ALA A 50 17.58 -45.38 -14.69
N ALA A 51 16.75 -46.28 -14.16
CA ALA A 51 15.36 -46.00 -13.77
C ALA A 51 15.30 -45.00 -12.59
N VAL A 52 16.14 -45.17 -11.59
CA VAL A 52 16.23 -44.22 -10.44
C VAL A 52 16.72 -42.85 -10.90
N ALA A 53 17.71 -42.78 -11.79
CA ALA A 53 18.19 -41.52 -12.36
C ALA A 53 17.11 -40.82 -13.19
N ALA A 54 16.34 -41.54 -14.01
CA ALA A 54 15.23 -41.00 -14.77
C ALA A 54 14.11 -40.47 -13.86
N CYS A 55 13.76 -41.21 -12.81
CA CYS A 55 12.78 -40.74 -11.82
C CYS A 55 13.26 -39.49 -11.07
N ALA A 56 14.55 -39.42 -10.73
CA ALA A 56 15.14 -38.24 -10.09
C ALA A 56 15.11 -37.00 -10.99
N ILE A 57 15.43 -37.17 -12.29
CA ILE A 57 15.37 -36.07 -13.28
C ILE A 57 13.92 -35.61 -13.50
N LEU A 58 12.95 -36.54 -13.57
CA LEU A 58 11.53 -36.21 -13.69
C LEU A 58 11.01 -35.52 -12.42
N ALA A 59 11.43 -35.97 -11.24
CA ALA A 59 11.05 -35.34 -9.98
C ALA A 59 11.64 -33.92 -9.84
N VAL A 60 12.90 -33.72 -10.21
CA VAL A 60 13.54 -32.40 -10.22
C VAL A 60 12.91 -31.49 -11.28
N GLY A 61 12.59 -32.03 -12.46
CA GLY A 61 11.89 -31.31 -13.53
C GLY A 61 10.47 -30.92 -13.11
N ALA A 62 9.71 -31.84 -12.51
CA ALA A 62 8.36 -31.57 -12.01
C ALA A 62 8.38 -30.54 -10.86
N LEU A 63 9.35 -30.65 -9.93
CA LEU A 63 9.54 -29.68 -8.85
C LEU A 63 9.93 -28.30 -9.41
N GLY A 64 10.73 -28.24 -10.47
CA GLY A 64 11.11 -27.02 -11.16
C GLY A 64 9.91 -26.35 -11.85
N ILE A 65 9.05 -27.13 -12.51
CA ILE A 65 7.82 -26.62 -13.16
C ILE A 65 6.82 -26.13 -12.10
N ILE A 66 6.62 -26.89 -11.01
CA ILE A 66 5.73 -26.50 -9.91
C ILE A 66 6.21 -25.19 -9.26
N ARG A 67 7.52 -25.05 -9.00
CA ARG A 67 8.10 -23.81 -8.46
C ARG A 67 8.02 -22.64 -9.44
N ALA A 68 8.26 -22.87 -10.72
CA ALA A 68 8.13 -21.83 -11.73
C ALA A 68 6.67 -21.37 -11.89
N SER A 69 5.69 -22.28 -11.80
CA SER A 69 4.28 -21.92 -11.82
C SER A 69 3.83 -21.21 -10.55
N ALA A 70 4.35 -21.58 -9.38
CA ALA A 70 4.07 -20.91 -8.11
C ALA A 70 4.71 -19.52 -8.03
N ALA A 71 5.86 -19.31 -8.68
CA ALA A 71 6.55 -18.03 -8.71
C ALA A 71 5.77 -16.94 -9.45
N HIS A 72 4.83 -17.29 -10.32
CA HIS A 72 3.99 -16.34 -11.08
C HIS A 72 2.55 -16.21 -10.54
N GLN A 73 2.29 -16.70 -9.33
CA GLN A 73 1.01 -16.51 -8.65
C GLN A 73 1.06 -15.21 -7.84
N PRO A 74 -0.05 -14.44 -7.77
CA PRO A 74 -0.13 -13.28 -6.88
C PRO A 74 0.21 -13.66 -5.44
N ALA A 75 1.15 -12.94 -4.84
CA ALA A 75 1.62 -13.18 -3.48
C ALA A 75 1.30 -12.00 -2.55
N ALA A 76 1.33 -10.77 -3.08
CA ALA A 76 0.98 -9.58 -2.35
C ALA A 76 0.48 -8.46 -3.29
N VAL A 77 -0.19 -7.49 -2.72
CA VAL A 77 -0.54 -6.22 -3.35
C VAL A 77 0.15 -5.11 -2.58
N VAL A 78 0.83 -4.22 -3.29
CA VAL A 78 1.45 -3.01 -2.76
C VAL A 78 0.67 -1.83 -3.32
N ALA A 79 0.09 -1.01 -2.44
CA ALA A 79 -0.54 0.25 -2.80
C ALA A 79 0.42 1.40 -2.52
N LEU A 80 0.53 2.33 -3.46
CA LEU A 80 1.22 3.61 -3.32
C LEU A 80 0.16 4.70 -3.50
N ASP A 81 -0.17 5.36 -2.41
CA ASP A 81 -1.15 6.44 -2.36
C ASP A 81 -0.45 7.77 -2.05
N VAL A 82 -0.71 8.77 -2.87
CA VAL A 82 -0.31 10.17 -2.65
C VAL A 82 -1.58 11.03 -2.78
N ASN A 83 -1.93 11.41 -3.99
CA ASN A 83 -3.25 11.75 -4.49
C ASN A 83 -3.51 10.91 -5.75
N PRO A 84 -2.51 10.63 -6.64
CA PRO A 84 -2.55 9.39 -7.42
C PRO A 84 -2.58 8.17 -6.50
N SER A 85 -3.39 7.15 -6.85
CA SER A 85 -3.47 5.86 -6.14
C SER A 85 -3.14 4.73 -7.12
N ILE A 86 -2.05 4.01 -6.86
CA ILE A 86 -1.50 2.98 -7.75
C ILE A 86 -1.36 1.67 -6.99
N LEU A 87 -1.90 0.58 -7.55
CA LEU A 87 -1.77 -0.76 -7.00
C LEU A 87 -0.82 -1.60 -7.85
N LEU A 88 0.12 -2.26 -7.20
CA LEU A 88 1.05 -3.21 -7.78
C LEU A 88 0.75 -4.61 -7.23
N THR A 89 0.24 -5.52 -8.07
CA THR A 89 0.17 -6.93 -7.70
C THR A 89 1.50 -7.58 -8.03
N ILE A 90 2.12 -8.26 -7.06
CA ILE A 90 3.42 -8.89 -7.20
C ILE A 90 3.36 -10.41 -6.99
N ASP A 91 4.31 -11.11 -7.58
CA ASP A 91 4.49 -12.55 -7.36
C ASP A 91 5.38 -12.85 -6.14
N GLY A 92 5.57 -14.15 -5.85
CA GLY A 92 6.43 -14.60 -4.76
C GLY A 92 7.92 -14.30 -4.94
N GLY A 93 8.36 -13.86 -6.12
CA GLY A 93 9.69 -13.36 -6.45
C GLY A 93 9.80 -11.84 -6.49
N GLU A 94 8.76 -11.15 -6.02
CA GLU A 94 8.63 -9.69 -6.00
C GLU A 94 8.72 -9.05 -7.40
N ARG A 95 8.16 -9.72 -8.41
CA ARG A 95 7.99 -9.16 -9.73
C ARG A 95 6.57 -8.66 -9.91
N VAL A 96 6.42 -7.51 -10.54
CA VAL A 96 5.13 -6.92 -10.83
C VAL A 96 4.37 -7.81 -11.84
N LEU A 97 3.20 -8.31 -11.44
CA LEU A 97 2.29 -9.05 -12.30
C LEU A 97 1.26 -8.13 -12.96
N LYS A 98 0.84 -7.09 -12.23
CA LYS A 98 -0.21 -6.17 -12.66
C LYS A 98 0.01 -4.81 -12.04
N VAL A 99 -0.27 -3.75 -12.80
CA VAL A 99 -0.35 -2.37 -12.33
C VAL A 99 -1.76 -1.86 -12.55
N GLU A 100 -2.35 -1.23 -11.55
CA GLU A 100 -3.68 -0.65 -11.62
C GLU A 100 -3.64 0.81 -11.15
N ALA A 101 -4.06 1.71 -12.03
CA ALA A 101 -4.34 3.09 -11.67
C ALA A 101 -5.78 3.17 -11.14
N LYS A 102 -5.96 3.67 -9.93
CA LYS A 102 -7.27 3.78 -9.28
C LYS A 102 -8.00 5.09 -9.63
N ASN A 103 -7.27 6.09 -10.10
CA ASN A 103 -7.83 7.38 -10.51
C ASN A 103 -7.12 7.93 -11.76
N ASP A 104 -7.62 9.07 -12.29
CA ASP A 104 -7.08 9.70 -13.49
C ASP A 104 -5.65 10.19 -13.31
N ASP A 105 -5.30 10.67 -12.13
CA ASP A 105 -3.96 11.12 -11.80
C ASP A 105 -2.97 9.95 -11.82
N ALA A 106 -3.36 8.80 -11.26
CA ALA A 106 -2.55 7.59 -11.35
C ALA A 106 -2.36 7.12 -12.80
N ARG A 107 -3.38 7.25 -13.66
CA ARG A 107 -3.24 6.95 -15.08
C ARG A 107 -2.19 7.81 -15.76
N ARG A 108 -2.11 9.11 -15.42
CA ARG A 108 -1.06 10.01 -15.94
C ARG A 108 0.33 9.64 -15.45
N VAL A 109 0.44 9.22 -14.17
CA VAL A 109 1.73 8.82 -13.58
C VAL A 109 2.30 7.59 -14.25
N ILE A 110 1.47 6.58 -14.57
CA ILE A 110 1.91 5.33 -15.19
C ILE A 110 1.91 5.35 -16.72
N ASP A 111 1.47 6.45 -17.34
CA ASP A 111 1.38 6.55 -18.80
C ASP A 111 2.73 6.29 -19.47
N GLY A 112 2.73 5.45 -20.48
CA GLY A 112 3.94 5.05 -21.20
C GLY A 112 4.89 4.12 -20.46
N MET A 113 4.55 3.65 -19.24
CA MET A 113 5.37 2.71 -18.47
C MET A 113 4.90 1.26 -18.66
N ASP A 114 5.80 0.37 -19.08
CA ASP A 114 5.58 -1.09 -18.99
C ASP A 114 6.32 -1.63 -17.77
N LEU A 115 5.59 -1.75 -16.67
CA LEU A 115 6.12 -2.26 -15.41
C LEU A 115 5.85 -3.75 -15.18
N THR A 116 5.18 -4.44 -16.11
CA THR A 116 4.87 -5.86 -16.00
C THR A 116 6.14 -6.71 -16.10
N GLY A 117 6.34 -7.62 -15.16
CA GLY A 117 7.53 -8.47 -15.07
C GLY A 117 8.77 -7.77 -14.50
N VAL A 118 8.69 -6.47 -14.22
CA VAL A 118 9.78 -5.69 -13.61
C VAL A 118 9.91 -6.03 -12.13
N PRO A 119 11.13 -6.06 -11.54
CA PRO A 119 11.30 -6.14 -10.09
C PRO A 119 10.62 -4.99 -9.37
N LEU A 120 10.00 -5.25 -8.21
CA LEU A 120 9.21 -4.27 -7.45
C LEU A 120 10.00 -2.99 -7.13
N ASN A 121 11.24 -3.11 -6.66
CA ASN A 121 12.09 -1.95 -6.36
C ASN A 121 12.32 -1.04 -7.57
N VAL A 122 12.48 -1.62 -8.77
CA VAL A 122 12.64 -0.84 -10.02
C VAL A 122 11.33 -0.15 -10.39
N ALA A 123 10.20 -0.84 -10.22
CA ALA A 123 8.87 -0.27 -10.46
C ALA A 123 8.58 0.89 -9.50
N VAL A 124 8.85 0.71 -8.19
CA VAL A 124 8.69 1.76 -7.18
C VAL A 124 9.56 2.98 -7.50
N ASN A 125 10.84 2.77 -7.85
CA ASN A 125 11.73 3.87 -8.24
C ASN A 125 11.20 4.66 -9.43
N ALA A 126 10.69 3.97 -10.46
CA ALA A 126 10.11 4.61 -11.64
C ALA A 126 8.85 5.40 -11.27
N LEU A 127 7.98 4.86 -10.41
CA LEU A 127 6.77 5.51 -9.96
C LEU A 127 7.06 6.75 -9.10
N ILE A 128 7.99 6.67 -8.14
CA ILE A 128 8.41 7.82 -7.32
C ILE A 128 8.99 8.92 -8.21
N GLY A 129 9.86 8.56 -9.17
CA GLY A 129 10.40 9.52 -10.14
C GLY A 129 9.30 10.22 -10.96
N SER A 130 8.28 9.47 -11.40
CA SER A 130 7.14 10.04 -12.13
C SER A 130 6.26 10.91 -11.25
N LEU A 131 6.00 10.51 -9.99
CA LEU A 131 5.24 11.31 -9.03
C LEU A 131 5.91 12.68 -8.77
N LEU A 132 7.24 12.69 -8.60
CA LEU A 132 8.03 13.90 -8.44
C LEU A 132 8.01 14.76 -9.72
N GLN A 133 8.22 14.15 -10.88
CA GLN A 133 8.25 14.87 -12.16
C GLN A 133 6.90 15.52 -12.50
N ASN A 134 5.80 14.89 -12.14
CA ASN A 134 4.44 15.40 -12.34
C ASN A 134 3.96 16.32 -11.20
N GLY A 135 4.79 16.57 -10.17
CA GLY A 135 4.49 17.50 -9.08
C GLY A 135 3.49 16.96 -8.03
N TYR A 136 3.21 15.66 -8.05
CA TYR A 136 2.35 15.03 -7.03
C TYR A 136 3.07 14.89 -5.69
N ILE A 137 4.39 14.82 -5.71
CA ILE A 137 5.25 14.92 -4.53
C ILE A 137 6.12 16.17 -4.71
N SER A 138 6.14 17.03 -3.69
CA SER A 138 6.87 18.29 -3.67
C SER A 138 7.19 18.68 -2.23
N GLU A 139 7.90 19.77 -2.01
CA GLU A 139 8.12 20.34 -0.68
C GLU A 139 6.81 20.76 0.02
N LEU A 140 5.74 21.03 -0.74
CA LEU A 140 4.44 21.45 -0.21
C LEU A 140 3.50 20.26 0.09
N ALA A 141 3.71 19.11 -0.57
CA ALA A 141 2.91 17.90 -0.42
C ALA A 141 3.86 16.71 -0.56
N ASN A 142 4.47 16.31 0.54
CA ASN A 142 5.61 15.38 0.57
C ASN A 142 5.26 13.98 1.09
N SER A 143 3.99 13.69 1.33
CA SER A 143 3.57 12.45 2.00
C SER A 143 3.17 11.35 1.02
N ILE A 144 3.60 10.13 1.31
CA ILE A 144 3.27 8.90 0.59
C ILE A 144 2.74 7.87 1.59
N LEU A 145 1.63 7.22 1.26
CA LEU A 145 1.14 6.06 2.00
C LEU A 145 1.49 4.79 1.24
N VAL A 146 2.20 3.88 1.92
CA VAL A 146 2.55 2.55 1.45
C VAL A 146 1.75 1.52 2.21
N SER A 147 0.89 0.78 1.52
CA SER A 147 0.11 -0.30 2.13
C SER A 147 0.47 -1.62 1.47
N VAL A 148 0.78 -2.63 2.28
CA VAL A 148 1.12 -3.97 1.81
C VAL A 148 0.09 -4.97 2.31
N GLU A 149 -0.54 -5.68 1.37
CA GLU A 149 -1.48 -6.76 1.63
C GLU A 149 -0.92 -8.08 1.11
N GLY A 150 -0.90 -9.11 1.95
CA GLY A 150 -0.41 -10.42 1.57
C GLY A 150 -0.95 -11.52 2.48
N GLY A 151 -1.00 -12.75 1.96
CA GLY A 151 -1.45 -13.91 2.74
C GLY A 151 -0.51 -14.31 3.88
N ASP A 152 0.77 -13.94 3.79
CA ASP A 152 1.78 -14.13 4.83
C ASP A 152 2.08 -12.77 5.48
N GLN A 153 1.56 -12.57 6.69
CA GLN A 153 1.68 -11.33 7.43
C GLN A 153 3.13 -10.95 7.78
N GLN A 154 3.98 -11.93 8.11
CA GLN A 154 5.39 -11.66 8.40
C GLN A 154 6.14 -11.17 7.16
N ARG A 155 5.84 -11.79 6.02
CA ARG A 155 6.43 -11.40 4.75
C ARG A 155 5.93 -10.03 4.29
N ALA A 156 4.64 -9.74 4.47
CA ALA A 156 4.04 -8.45 4.18
C ALA A 156 4.66 -7.33 5.03
N ALA A 157 4.85 -7.55 6.34
CA ALA A 157 5.49 -6.60 7.24
C ALA A 157 6.97 -6.36 6.87
N ALA A 158 7.74 -7.41 6.57
CA ALA A 158 9.13 -7.26 6.14
C ALA A 158 9.24 -6.50 4.80
N LEU A 159 8.30 -6.72 3.88
CA LEU A 159 8.21 -6.00 2.62
C LEU A 159 7.86 -4.53 2.86
N GLN A 160 6.87 -4.24 3.69
CA GLN A 160 6.46 -2.89 4.06
C GLN A 160 7.62 -2.10 4.68
N GLU A 161 8.32 -2.65 5.68
CA GLU A 161 9.49 -2.00 6.30
C GLU A 161 10.61 -1.70 5.28
N ARG A 162 10.87 -2.63 4.36
CA ARG A 162 11.89 -2.42 3.33
C ARG A 162 11.48 -1.31 2.36
N LEU A 163 10.24 -1.34 1.86
CA LEU A 163 9.72 -0.32 0.94
C LEU A 163 9.72 1.06 1.59
N THR A 164 9.36 1.16 2.87
CA THR A 164 9.41 2.42 3.62
C THR A 164 10.80 3.03 3.60
N ARG A 165 11.85 2.22 3.90
CA ARG A 165 13.23 2.71 3.85
C ARG A 165 13.69 3.07 2.44
N GLU A 166 13.38 2.23 1.45
CA GLU A 166 13.75 2.47 0.05
C GLU A 166 13.12 3.77 -0.47
N ILE A 167 11.86 4.04 -0.13
CA ILE A 167 11.15 5.27 -0.55
C ILE A 167 11.72 6.49 0.18
N ASP A 168 11.96 6.40 1.48
CA ASP A 168 12.57 7.49 2.26
C ASP A 168 13.95 7.87 1.71
N GLU A 169 14.80 6.88 1.44
CA GLU A 169 16.12 7.07 0.82
C GLU A 169 16.01 7.70 -0.59
N LEU A 170 15.03 7.29 -1.38
CA LEU A 170 14.78 7.85 -2.71
C LEU A 170 14.36 9.32 -2.64
N LEU A 171 13.40 9.66 -1.78
CA LEU A 171 12.94 11.03 -1.59
C LEU A 171 14.09 11.93 -1.12
N ALA A 172 14.88 11.48 -0.15
CA ALA A 172 16.08 12.17 0.30
C ALA A 172 17.10 12.38 -0.83
N GLY A 173 17.27 11.37 -1.70
CA GLY A 173 18.14 11.45 -2.89
C GLY A 173 17.70 12.50 -3.92
N PHE A 174 16.41 12.80 -3.98
CA PHE A 174 15.85 13.89 -4.79
C PHE A 174 15.79 15.23 -4.05
N GLY A 175 16.26 15.30 -2.80
CA GLY A 175 16.27 16.53 -1.99
C GLY A 175 14.93 16.85 -1.34
N VAL A 176 13.97 15.90 -1.34
CA VAL A 176 12.67 16.03 -0.68
C VAL A 176 12.73 15.35 0.68
N GLN A 177 12.45 16.10 1.74
CA GLN A 177 12.21 15.51 3.07
C GLN A 177 10.79 14.97 3.10
N GLY A 178 10.63 13.69 2.77
CA GLY A 178 9.33 13.06 2.65
C GLY A 178 8.75 12.60 3.99
N ALA A 179 7.44 12.39 4.02
CA ALA A 179 6.75 11.62 5.04
C ALA A 179 6.24 10.31 4.43
N VAL A 180 6.71 9.18 4.94
CA VAL A 180 6.27 7.87 4.50
C VAL A 180 5.38 7.26 5.58
N LEU A 181 4.07 7.26 5.31
CA LEU A 181 3.10 6.49 6.09
C LEU A 181 3.14 5.05 5.58
N SER A 182 3.12 4.07 6.46
CA SER A 182 3.20 2.69 6.02
C SER A 182 2.44 1.74 6.94
N GLN A 183 1.82 0.71 6.34
CA GLN A 183 0.99 -0.25 7.05
C GLN A 183 0.92 -1.59 6.32
N THR A 184 0.57 -2.66 7.06
CA THR A 184 0.18 -3.95 6.50
C THR A 184 -1.31 -4.14 6.66
N LEU A 185 -1.96 -4.66 5.61
CA LEU A 185 -3.40 -4.90 5.60
C LEU A 185 -3.68 -6.40 5.66
N GLY A 186 -4.69 -6.76 6.45
CA GLY A 186 -5.31 -8.09 6.46
C GLY A 186 -6.62 -8.12 5.70
N ALA A 187 -7.29 -9.27 5.71
CA ALA A 187 -8.68 -9.37 5.28
C ALA A 187 -9.56 -8.66 6.31
N ASP A 188 -10.38 -7.72 5.86
CA ASP A 188 -11.26 -6.91 6.68
C ASP A 188 -12.44 -6.40 5.84
N ASP A 189 -13.64 -6.93 6.12
CA ASP A 189 -14.86 -6.61 5.37
C ASP A 189 -15.33 -5.16 5.63
N GLU A 190 -15.08 -4.61 6.83
CA GLU A 190 -15.43 -3.22 7.17
C GLU A 190 -14.53 -2.25 6.38
N LEU A 191 -13.25 -2.58 6.29
CA LEU A 191 -12.30 -1.83 5.48
C LEU A 191 -12.66 -1.84 3.99
N ASP A 192 -13.09 -3.00 3.47
CA ASP A 192 -13.55 -3.13 2.09
C ASP A 192 -14.81 -2.31 1.82
N ALA A 193 -15.75 -2.31 2.78
CA ALA A 193 -16.96 -1.50 2.69
C ALA A 193 -16.66 0.00 2.70
N LEU A 194 -15.76 0.45 3.58
CA LEU A 194 -15.34 1.85 3.65
C LEU A 194 -14.63 2.30 2.37
N ALA A 195 -13.69 1.50 1.87
CA ALA A 195 -12.98 1.77 0.63
C ALA A 195 -13.94 1.90 -0.57
N ALA A 196 -14.92 1.00 -0.66
CA ALA A 196 -15.93 1.02 -1.72
C ALA A 196 -16.92 2.20 -1.58
N ALA A 197 -17.32 2.58 -0.36
CA ALA A 197 -18.26 3.67 -0.12
C ALA A 197 -17.74 5.03 -0.59
N TYR A 198 -16.43 5.25 -0.49
CA TYR A 198 -15.78 6.52 -0.83
C TYR A 198 -14.89 6.46 -2.08
N ASP A 199 -14.85 5.33 -2.79
CA ASP A 199 -14.01 5.11 -3.98
C ASP A 199 -12.52 5.44 -3.72
N ILE A 200 -12.01 4.98 -2.58
CA ILE A 200 -10.62 5.15 -2.14
C ILE A 200 -9.89 3.80 -2.06
N SER A 201 -8.58 3.84 -1.94
CA SER A 201 -7.79 2.62 -1.70
C SER A 201 -8.07 2.03 -0.31
N ARG A 202 -7.89 0.71 -0.15
CA ARG A 202 -7.94 0.06 1.17
C ARG A 202 -6.93 0.66 2.15
N GLY A 203 -5.76 1.07 1.64
CA GLY A 203 -4.73 1.74 2.42
C GLY A 203 -5.23 3.05 3.00
N LYS A 204 -5.82 3.91 2.17
CA LYS A 204 -6.39 5.17 2.64
C LYS A 204 -7.57 4.95 3.59
N ALA A 205 -8.42 3.95 3.33
CA ALA A 205 -9.52 3.60 4.22
C ALA A 205 -9.00 3.16 5.61
N ALA A 206 -7.93 2.36 5.69
CA ALA A 206 -7.32 1.96 6.96
C ALA A 206 -6.71 3.15 7.73
N LEU A 207 -6.06 4.07 7.02
CA LEU A 207 -5.58 5.33 7.62
C LEU A 207 -6.72 6.17 8.19
N ILE A 208 -7.85 6.25 7.48
CA ILE A 208 -9.05 6.94 7.96
C ILE A 208 -9.63 6.23 9.20
N GLN A 209 -9.73 4.90 9.20
CA GLN A 209 -10.19 4.16 10.40
C GLN A 209 -9.30 4.43 11.62
N GLU A 210 -7.98 4.52 11.43
CA GLU A 210 -7.04 4.85 12.51
C GLU A 210 -7.34 6.24 13.09
N LEU A 211 -7.54 7.25 12.23
CA LEU A 211 -7.89 8.61 12.66
C LEU A 211 -9.23 8.67 13.39
N LEU A 212 -10.25 7.97 12.88
CA LEU A 212 -11.58 7.90 13.53
C LEU A 212 -11.53 7.20 14.89
N ALA A 213 -10.64 6.21 15.06
CA ALA A 213 -10.45 5.53 16.34
C ALA A 213 -9.82 6.45 17.40
N GLN A 214 -8.99 7.39 16.98
CA GLN A 214 -8.29 8.34 17.85
C GLN A 214 -9.14 9.59 18.15
N ASN A 215 -9.88 10.07 17.17
CA ASN A 215 -10.79 11.20 17.32
C ASN A 215 -12.21 10.85 16.83
N PRO A 216 -13.13 10.48 17.75
CA PRO A 216 -14.53 10.13 17.40
C PRO A 216 -15.37 11.30 16.87
N MET A 217 -14.85 12.53 16.91
CA MET A 217 -15.56 13.71 16.35
C MET A 217 -15.37 13.80 14.84
N LEU A 218 -14.29 13.20 14.30
CA LEU A 218 -14.03 13.13 12.86
C LEU A 218 -15.07 12.23 12.16
N ARG A 219 -15.31 12.51 10.90
CA ARG A 219 -16.24 11.74 10.06
C ARG A 219 -15.51 11.22 8.83
N ALA A 220 -15.78 9.97 8.47
CA ALA A 220 -15.15 9.35 7.30
C ALA A 220 -15.39 10.15 6.00
N GLU A 221 -16.57 10.74 5.85
CA GLU A 221 -16.93 11.56 4.68
C GLU A 221 -16.06 12.81 4.53
N ASP A 222 -15.64 13.43 5.64
CA ASP A 222 -14.79 14.61 5.66
C ASP A 222 -13.33 14.23 5.36
N LEU A 223 -12.88 13.06 5.82
CA LEU A 223 -11.51 12.57 5.61
C LEU A 223 -11.27 11.98 4.23
N ALA A 224 -12.28 11.38 3.61
CA ALA A 224 -12.14 10.66 2.35
C ALA A 224 -11.65 11.54 1.19
N GLY A 225 -12.05 12.83 1.18
CA GLY A 225 -11.61 13.83 0.18
C GLY A 225 -10.19 14.37 0.38
N LEU A 226 -9.62 14.22 1.58
CA LEU A 226 -8.31 14.78 1.93
C LEU A 226 -7.16 14.07 1.20
N THR A 227 -6.05 14.79 1.02
CA THR A 227 -4.79 14.23 0.50
C THR A 227 -4.11 13.37 1.57
N ILE A 228 -3.19 12.51 1.17
CA ILE A 228 -2.37 11.73 2.13
C ILE A 228 -1.52 12.66 3.01
N ASN A 229 -1.09 13.81 2.48
CA ASN A 229 -0.35 14.80 3.26
C ASN A 229 -1.21 15.39 4.39
N ALA A 230 -2.46 15.74 4.10
CA ALA A 230 -3.40 16.24 5.11
C ALA A 230 -3.68 15.19 6.19
N LEU A 231 -3.98 13.95 5.77
CA LEU A 231 -4.18 12.83 6.71
C LEU A 231 -2.94 12.53 7.55
N GLY A 232 -1.75 12.68 6.96
CA GLY A 232 -0.46 12.52 7.66
C GLY A 232 -0.23 13.59 8.73
N LEU A 233 -0.64 14.83 8.48
CA LEU A 233 -0.59 15.90 9.47
C LEU A 233 -1.52 15.61 10.65
N LEU A 234 -2.78 15.27 10.38
CA LEU A 234 -3.74 14.87 11.43
C LEU A 234 -3.22 13.67 12.24
N LEU A 235 -2.60 12.69 11.60
CA LEU A 235 -2.03 11.53 12.29
C LEU A 235 -0.85 11.91 13.17
N SER A 236 -0.02 12.88 12.76
CA SER A 236 1.15 13.33 13.54
C SER A 236 0.75 14.05 14.83
N GLU A 237 -0.35 14.78 14.82
CA GLU A 237 -0.91 15.43 16.02
C GLU A 237 -1.54 14.40 16.98
N ALA A 238 -2.23 13.42 16.43
CA ALA A 238 -2.97 12.41 17.20
C ALA A 238 -2.08 11.34 17.87
N GLN A 239 -0.79 11.21 17.53
CA GLN A 239 0.15 10.15 17.94
C GLN A 239 -0.37 8.73 17.59
N PRO A 240 0.02 8.13 16.47
CA PRO A 240 -0.51 6.86 16.00
C PRO A 240 -0.37 5.78 17.08
N ALA A 241 -1.51 5.23 17.49
CA ALA A 241 -1.59 4.13 18.46
C ALA A 241 -1.76 2.77 17.81
N GLY A 242 -1.94 2.72 16.48
CA GLY A 242 -2.36 1.55 15.73
C GLY A 242 -1.35 1.04 14.70
N GLY A 243 -1.88 0.44 13.63
CA GLY A 243 -1.12 -0.26 12.61
C GLY A 243 -0.40 0.61 11.57
N VAL A 244 -0.53 1.94 11.63
CA VAL A 244 0.12 2.88 10.71
C VAL A 244 1.40 3.42 11.34
N SER A 245 2.51 3.27 10.62
CA SER A 245 3.80 3.86 11.00
C SER A 245 4.07 5.11 10.17
N LEU A 246 4.59 6.16 10.78
CA LEU A 246 5.01 7.39 10.12
C LEU A 246 6.52 7.55 10.24
N THR A 247 7.21 7.70 9.10
CA THR A 247 8.64 8.02 9.00
C THR A 247 8.77 9.38 8.32
N GLY A 248 9.56 10.28 8.87
CA GLY A 248 9.66 11.65 8.39
C GLY A 248 8.53 12.55 8.91
N THR A 249 8.33 13.69 8.27
CA THR A 249 7.36 14.71 8.69
C THR A 249 6.55 15.18 7.48
N ALA A 250 5.21 15.14 7.60
CA ALA A 250 4.31 15.68 6.59
C ALA A 250 4.48 17.21 6.50
N SER A 251 4.40 17.73 5.26
CA SER A 251 4.67 19.15 5.03
C SER A 251 3.47 20.02 5.37
N GLU A 252 3.70 21.05 6.14
CA GLU A 252 2.75 22.14 6.37
C GLU A 252 2.91 23.28 5.33
N GLY A 253 3.88 23.18 4.42
CA GLY A 253 4.25 24.26 3.50
C GLY A 253 3.13 24.66 2.52
N GLY A 254 2.11 23.83 2.36
CA GLY A 254 0.91 24.14 1.57
C GLY A 254 -0.16 24.94 2.31
N TYR A 255 0.04 25.24 3.60
CA TYR A 255 -0.92 25.91 4.47
C TYR A 255 -0.39 27.26 4.93
N ILE A 256 -1.30 28.15 5.36
CA ILE A 256 -0.96 29.53 5.80
C ILE A 256 -0.17 29.58 7.11
N GLY A 257 -0.25 28.53 7.91
CA GLY A 257 0.37 28.44 9.24
C GLY A 257 -0.46 29.05 10.37
N ALA A 258 -0.21 28.57 11.59
CA ALA A 258 -0.95 28.95 12.80
C ALA A 258 -0.99 30.44 13.08
N ASP A 259 0.13 31.16 12.91
CA ASP A 259 0.21 32.60 13.15
C ASP A 259 -0.69 33.41 12.20
N ALA A 260 -0.74 33.02 10.90
CA ALA A 260 -1.58 33.70 9.94
C ALA A 260 -3.07 33.39 10.16
N ALA A 261 -3.40 32.17 10.56
CA ALA A 261 -4.75 31.78 10.93
C ALA A 261 -5.26 32.58 12.16
N ALA A 262 -4.45 32.68 13.22
CA ALA A 262 -4.77 33.49 14.38
C ALA A 262 -4.96 34.97 14.02
N ALA A 263 -4.09 35.51 13.16
CA ALA A 263 -4.23 36.90 12.70
C ALA A 263 -5.52 37.13 11.91
N ALA A 264 -5.93 36.18 11.05
CA ALA A 264 -7.19 36.23 10.31
C ALA A 264 -8.41 36.20 11.26
N ALA A 265 -8.38 35.32 12.27
CA ALA A 265 -9.43 35.24 13.32
C ALA A 265 -9.56 36.56 14.10
N TYR A 266 -8.44 37.14 14.57
CA TYR A 266 -8.44 38.43 15.28
C TYR A 266 -8.99 39.55 14.40
N ALA A 267 -8.56 39.62 13.13
CA ALA A 267 -9.01 40.63 12.21
C ALA A 267 -10.54 40.56 11.98
N HIS A 268 -11.08 39.33 11.82
CA HIS A 268 -12.50 39.13 11.64
C HIS A 268 -13.29 39.48 12.91
N ALA A 269 -12.77 39.15 14.10
CA ALA A 269 -13.38 39.50 15.39
C ALA A 269 -13.32 41.03 15.71
N GLY A 270 -12.51 41.79 14.98
CA GLY A 270 -12.26 43.19 15.27
C GLY A 270 -11.44 43.39 16.53
N VAL A 271 -10.64 42.39 16.92
CA VAL A 271 -9.80 42.39 18.12
C VAL A 271 -8.34 42.67 17.72
N ALA A 272 -7.70 43.61 18.42
CA ALA A 272 -6.26 43.80 18.20
C ALA A 272 -5.49 42.61 18.79
N GLN A 273 -4.43 42.17 18.13
CA GLN A 273 -3.59 41.05 18.58
C GLN A 273 -3.07 41.26 20.02
N ALA A 274 -2.77 42.50 20.40
CA ALA A 274 -2.30 42.82 21.73
C ALA A 274 -3.40 42.64 22.83
N ASP A 275 -4.66 42.66 22.46
CA ASP A 275 -5.82 42.50 23.34
C ASP A 275 -6.38 41.05 23.29
N ALA A 276 -5.83 40.20 22.44
CA ALA A 276 -6.20 38.80 22.32
C ALA A 276 -5.30 37.94 23.19
N GLN A 277 -5.88 37.10 24.02
CA GLN A 277 -5.16 36.03 24.72
C GLN A 277 -5.42 34.72 23.96
N LEU A 278 -4.46 34.29 23.15
CA LEU A 278 -4.52 33.03 22.43
C LEU A 278 -4.55 31.86 23.41
N ILE A 279 -5.46 30.89 23.17
CA ILE A 279 -5.59 29.63 23.92
C ILE A 279 -4.92 28.53 23.13
N SER A 280 -5.41 28.27 21.89
CA SER A 280 -4.92 27.22 21.02
C SER A 280 -5.04 27.61 19.54
N VAL A 281 -4.21 27.00 18.73
CA VAL A 281 -4.36 26.90 17.26
C VAL A 281 -4.00 25.49 16.88
N GLU A 282 -4.99 24.73 16.46
CA GLU A 282 -4.84 23.32 16.12
C GLU A 282 -5.35 23.06 14.68
N MET A 283 -4.76 22.10 14.00
CA MET A 283 -5.30 21.67 12.70
C MET A 283 -6.47 20.73 12.90
N ASP A 284 -7.58 20.99 12.22
CA ASP A 284 -8.78 20.15 12.24
C ASP A 284 -9.39 20.03 10.83
N VAL A 285 -10.50 19.33 10.73
CA VAL A 285 -11.24 19.10 9.48
C VAL A 285 -12.68 19.55 9.62
N GLU A 286 -13.07 20.55 8.85
CA GLU A 286 -14.45 21.00 8.78
C GLU A 286 -15.01 20.87 7.35
N ALA A 287 -16.08 20.11 7.20
CA ALA A 287 -16.77 19.87 5.92
C ALA A 287 -15.83 19.41 4.80
N GLY A 288 -14.89 18.50 5.10
CA GLY A 288 -13.98 17.88 4.11
C GLY A 288 -12.80 18.76 3.68
N ARG A 289 -12.46 19.79 4.45
CA ARG A 289 -11.28 20.65 4.23
C ARG A 289 -10.48 20.82 5.51
N MET A 290 -9.17 21.00 5.36
CA MET A 290 -8.31 21.34 6.48
C MET A 290 -8.58 22.78 6.95
N VAL A 291 -8.74 22.95 8.25
CA VAL A 291 -8.90 24.25 8.90
C VAL A 291 -7.89 24.39 10.04
N TYR A 292 -7.63 25.63 10.46
CA TYR A 292 -7.07 25.91 11.76
C TYR A 292 -8.22 26.31 12.69
N GLU A 293 -8.46 25.51 13.73
CA GLU A 293 -9.31 25.89 14.85
C GLU A 293 -8.52 26.84 15.76
N VAL A 294 -8.98 28.06 15.87
CA VAL A 294 -8.33 29.14 16.62
C VAL A 294 -9.21 29.54 17.79
N GLU A 295 -8.74 29.29 19.00
CA GLU A 295 -9.40 29.71 20.23
C GLU A 295 -8.66 30.86 20.91
N PHE A 296 -9.38 31.92 21.29
CA PHE A 296 -8.79 33.03 22.03
C PHE A 296 -9.82 33.75 22.90
N LEU A 297 -9.31 34.52 23.85
CA LEU A 297 -10.11 35.36 24.75
C LEU A 297 -9.81 36.84 24.48
N SER A 298 -10.86 37.66 24.49
CA SER A 298 -10.74 39.12 24.48
C SER A 298 -11.97 39.79 25.05
N GLY A 299 -11.82 40.85 25.82
CA GLY A 299 -12.93 41.66 26.33
C GLY A 299 -13.94 40.91 27.22
N GLY A 300 -13.56 39.75 27.78
CA GLY A 300 -14.46 38.88 28.55
C GLY A 300 -15.23 37.87 27.73
N LEU A 301 -15.05 37.84 26.38
CA LEU A 301 -15.59 36.86 25.47
C LEU A 301 -14.57 35.80 25.16
N ALA A 302 -15.04 34.55 24.98
CA ALA A 302 -14.31 33.45 24.38
C ALA A 302 -14.70 33.38 22.89
N TYR A 303 -13.72 33.25 22.01
CA TYR A 303 -13.88 33.15 20.56
C TYR A 303 -13.35 31.84 20.08
N GLU A 304 -14.06 31.23 19.14
CA GLU A 304 -13.69 30.02 18.41
C GLU A 304 -13.88 30.29 16.91
N TYR A 305 -12.86 29.97 16.11
CA TYR A 305 -12.82 30.23 14.69
C TYR A 305 -12.26 29.03 13.94
N ASP A 306 -12.97 28.58 12.89
CA ASP A 306 -12.41 27.68 11.87
C ASP A 306 -11.92 28.54 10.70
N VAL A 307 -10.63 28.56 10.48
CA VAL A 307 -9.96 29.31 9.40
C VAL A 307 -9.48 28.31 8.35
N ASP A 308 -9.93 28.44 7.09
CA ASP A 308 -9.48 27.58 5.99
C ASP A 308 -7.94 27.60 5.91
N ALA A 309 -7.33 26.43 6.04
CA ALA A 309 -5.89 26.30 6.21
C ALA A 309 -5.10 26.70 4.94
N VAL A 310 -5.72 26.78 3.78
CA VAL A 310 -5.09 27.15 2.51
C VAL A 310 -5.32 28.61 2.18
N SER A 311 -6.56 29.11 2.29
CA SER A 311 -6.92 30.47 1.86
C SER A 311 -6.89 31.50 2.97
N GLY A 312 -7.02 31.09 4.24
CA GLY A 312 -7.17 32.00 5.38
C GLY A 312 -8.59 32.58 5.52
N GLU A 313 -9.55 32.08 4.74
CA GLU A 313 -10.95 32.51 4.86
C GLU A 313 -11.59 31.94 6.13
N ILE A 314 -12.46 32.71 6.77
CA ILE A 314 -13.22 32.25 7.94
C ILE A 314 -14.33 31.31 7.45
N VAL A 315 -14.28 30.05 7.87
CA VAL A 315 -15.27 29.02 7.58
C VAL A 315 -16.39 29.05 8.59
N LYS A 316 -16.04 29.17 9.87
CA LYS A 316 -16.98 29.21 10.97
C LYS A 316 -16.46 30.14 12.06
N SER A 317 -17.36 30.75 12.83
CA SER A 317 -16.99 31.56 13.97
C SER A 317 -18.06 31.52 15.03
N SER A 318 -17.64 31.49 16.29
CA SER A 318 -18.50 31.62 17.44
C SER A 318 -17.90 32.57 18.48
N SER A 319 -18.74 33.17 19.35
CA SER A 319 -18.28 33.88 20.51
C SER A 319 -19.27 33.73 21.68
N GLU A 320 -18.74 33.45 22.86
CA GLU A 320 -19.55 33.26 24.07
C GLU A 320 -19.07 34.17 25.22
N ASP A 321 -20.04 34.68 26.00
CA ASP A 321 -19.74 35.49 27.20
C ASP A 321 -19.23 34.59 28.35
N ARG A 322 -18.01 34.78 28.80
CA ARG A 322 -17.38 34.02 29.87
C ARG A 322 -18.06 34.20 31.22
N GLY A 323 -18.84 35.29 31.42
CA GLY A 323 -19.67 35.54 32.59
C GLY A 323 -20.81 34.53 32.75
N ALA A 324 -21.20 33.82 31.70
CA ALA A 324 -22.21 32.77 31.73
C ALA A 324 -21.64 31.34 31.96
N LEU A 325 -20.33 31.16 31.85
CA LEU A 325 -19.63 29.90 32.14
C LEU A 325 -19.50 29.72 33.65
N THR A 326 -20.47 29.06 34.27
CA THR A 326 -20.35 28.59 35.65
C THR A 326 -19.13 27.68 35.80
N ALA A 327 -18.47 27.70 36.98
CA ALA A 327 -17.20 27.01 37.29
C ALA A 327 -17.11 25.51 36.96
N GLY A 328 -18.18 24.90 36.41
CA GLY A 328 -18.23 23.51 35.93
C GLY A 328 -17.77 23.32 34.49
N ALA A 329 -17.83 24.34 33.64
CA ALA A 329 -17.44 24.23 32.23
C ALA A 329 -15.94 24.44 32.01
N VAL A 330 -15.26 25.15 32.91
CA VAL A 330 -13.80 25.37 32.82
C VAL A 330 -12.97 24.10 33.03
N LEU A 331 -13.55 23.05 33.64
CA LEU A 331 -12.88 21.75 33.80
C LEU A 331 -13.00 20.83 32.58
N SER A 332 -13.85 21.14 31.61
CA SER A 332 -14.03 20.38 30.38
C SER A 332 -13.10 20.84 29.23
N LEU A 333 -12.49 22.02 29.35
CA LEU A 333 -11.58 22.62 28.36
C LEU A 333 -10.09 22.31 28.62
N ILE A 334 -9.76 21.52 29.65
CA ILE A 334 -8.37 21.16 30.02
C ILE A 334 -8.13 19.63 29.95
N HIS A 335 -8.94 18.91 29.19
CA HIS A 335 -8.68 17.44 29.03
C HIS A 335 -8.58 17.05 27.58
#